data_bf9d0acfd1332100edd862e956d3bc49
#
_entry.id   bf9d0acfd1332100edd862e956d3bc49
#
_cell.length_a   1.000
_cell.length_b   1.000
_cell.length_c   1.000
_cell.angle_alpha   90.00
_cell.angle_beta   90.00
_cell.angle_gamma   90.00
#
_symmetry.space_group_name_H-M   'P 1'
#
loop_
_entity.id
_entity.type
_entity.pdbx_description
1 polymer ?
#
loop_
_entity_poly.entity_id
_entity_poly.type
_entity_poly.pdbx_seq_one_letter_code
_entity_poly.pdbx_strand_id
1 'polypeptide(L)'
;MAVRATVEALLRERKLDRTLTSAIPERLGEDAVSPLDVAALDRGLAGGLPRGQVSEVVGPASSGRTALVWAALAAATRRGESVALIDTFDRFDPPTAAACGIVLPRLLWVRGQAVSKTAVAVDPAWLPGVRAVNGPGTFVERVIDRALKSLNLVVQSGVCTLVAIDLIDVPATALRRLPAATWFRIERAIEGSDTAVVILAAQPVARSTGGRSIVMGSDARPAFAQATAGKQVLWKGDHDRSRRLGGVRATAAIGAARWSGAQHVGVDTRFVHAV
;
A
#
# COMPACT_ATOMS: atom_id res chain seq x y z
N MET A 1 -30.20 -10.91 -24.26
CA MET A 1 -31.12 -10.20 -23.31
C MET A 1 -32.02 -11.15 -22.52
N ALA A 2 -32.58 -12.22 -23.11
CA ALA A 2 -33.49 -13.15 -22.41
C ALA A 2 -32.89 -13.89 -21.21
N VAL A 3 -31.62 -14.35 -21.30
CA VAL A 3 -30.95 -15.12 -20.22
C VAL A 3 -30.77 -14.29 -18.96
N ARG A 4 -30.45 -13.01 -19.07
CA ARG A 4 -30.26 -12.11 -17.94
C ARG A 4 -31.57 -11.89 -17.17
N ALA A 5 -32.65 -11.64 -17.88
CA ALA A 5 -33.98 -11.46 -17.26
C ALA A 5 -34.45 -12.71 -16.52
N THR A 6 -34.13 -13.90 -17.04
CA THR A 6 -34.47 -15.18 -16.39
C THR A 6 -33.65 -15.37 -15.10
N VAL A 7 -32.36 -15.05 -15.11
CA VAL A 7 -31.51 -15.13 -13.92
C VAL A 7 -31.97 -14.13 -12.85
N GLU A 8 -32.28 -12.89 -13.24
CA GLU A 8 -32.78 -11.88 -12.30
C GLU A 8 -34.12 -12.29 -11.67
N ALA A 9 -35.01 -12.92 -12.45
CA ALA A 9 -36.27 -13.45 -11.94
C ALA A 9 -36.07 -14.58 -10.92
N LEU A 10 -35.17 -15.54 -11.21
CA LEU A 10 -34.80 -16.62 -10.30
C LEU A 10 -34.17 -16.11 -8.99
N LEU A 11 -33.36 -15.05 -9.07
CA LEU A 11 -32.73 -14.48 -7.89
C LEU A 11 -33.73 -13.72 -7.01
N ARG A 12 -34.72 -13.02 -7.62
CA ARG A 12 -35.84 -12.41 -6.88
C ARG A 12 -36.69 -13.47 -6.16
N GLU A 13 -37.00 -14.55 -6.85
CA GLU A 13 -37.76 -15.66 -6.25
C GLU A 13 -37.08 -16.23 -5.01
N ARG A 14 -35.73 -16.29 -5.03
CA ARG A 14 -34.92 -16.76 -3.92
C ARG A 14 -34.55 -15.69 -2.90
N LYS A 15 -35.08 -14.47 -3.02
CA LYS A 15 -34.77 -13.30 -2.17
C LYS A 15 -33.26 -12.95 -2.13
N LEU A 16 -32.53 -13.28 -3.17
CA LEU A 16 -31.11 -12.99 -3.34
C LEU A 16 -30.85 -11.72 -4.19
N ASP A 17 -31.92 -11.07 -4.64
CA ASP A 17 -31.87 -9.85 -5.44
C ASP A 17 -31.25 -8.64 -4.71
N ARG A 18 -31.25 -8.64 -3.37
CA ARG A 18 -30.59 -7.59 -2.57
C ARG A 18 -29.06 -7.58 -2.69
N THR A 19 -28.48 -8.66 -3.20
CA THR A 19 -27.02 -8.77 -3.43
C THR A 19 -26.62 -8.44 -4.86
N LEU A 20 -27.62 -8.24 -5.75
CA LEU A 20 -27.40 -7.83 -7.13
C LEU A 20 -27.37 -6.31 -7.21
N THR A 21 -26.21 -5.74 -7.27
CA THR A 21 -26.03 -4.38 -7.76
C THR A 21 -26.35 -4.40 -9.26
N SER A 22 -27.55 -3.95 -9.63
CA SER A 22 -28.00 -3.91 -11.04
C SER A 22 -27.26 -2.86 -11.88
N ALA A 23 -26.52 -1.96 -11.25
CA ALA A 23 -25.60 -1.07 -11.91
C ALA A 23 -24.33 -1.86 -12.26
N ILE A 24 -24.13 -2.17 -13.54
CA ILE A 24 -22.78 -2.41 -14.04
C ILE A 24 -22.02 -1.14 -13.68
N PRO A 25 -20.98 -1.20 -12.84
CA PRO A 25 -20.16 -0.02 -12.59
C PRO A 25 -19.77 0.54 -13.95
N GLU A 26 -20.04 1.82 -14.18
CA GLU A 26 -19.55 2.49 -15.37
C GLU A 26 -18.04 2.24 -15.36
N ARG A 27 -17.52 1.53 -16.36
CA ARG A 27 -16.09 1.23 -16.43
C ARG A 27 -15.40 2.57 -16.43
N LEU A 28 -14.68 2.84 -15.36
CA LEU A 28 -13.81 4.01 -15.29
C LEU A 28 -12.88 3.95 -16.50
N GLY A 29 -12.64 5.09 -17.13
CA GLY A 29 -11.67 5.17 -18.22
C GLY A 29 -10.34 4.56 -17.77
N GLU A 30 -9.60 3.98 -18.70
CA GLU A 30 -8.29 3.34 -18.43
C GLU A 30 -7.31 4.30 -17.73
N ASP A 31 -7.58 5.61 -17.78
CA ASP A 31 -6.80 6.68 -17.17
C ASP A 31 -7.25 7.09 -15.76
N ALA A 32 -8.23 6.38 -15.15
CA ALA A 32 -8.69 6.73 -13.81
C ALA A 32 -7.58 6.51 -12.77
N VAL A 33 -7.24 7.58 -12.04
CA VAL A 33 -6.13 7.58 -11.08
C VAL A 33 -6.57 8.08 -9.69
N SER A 34 -5.81 7.72 -8.66
CA SER A 34 -5.89 8.25 -7.30
C SER A 34 -4.65 9.11 -7.04
N PRO A 35 -4.76 10.45 -7.04
CA PRO A 35 -3.64 11.33 -6.76
C PRO A 35 -3.11 11.16 -5.34
N LEU A 36 -1.78 11.31 -5.18
CA LEU A 36 -1.10 11.26 -3.88
C LEU A 36 -1.00 12.65 -3.22
N ASP A 37 -1.36 13.73 -3.93
CA ASP A 37 -1.11 15.13 -3.57
C ASP A 37 0.40 15.43 -3.36
N VAL A 38 1.26 14.69 -4.06
CA VAL A 38 2.69 14.93 -4.15
C VAL A 38 3.01 15.27 -5.61
N ALA A 39 2.97 16.57 -5.93
CA ALA A 39 3.00 17.06 -7.31
C ALA A 39 4.11 16.47 -8.19
N ALA A 40 5.29 16.19 -7.62
CA ALA A 40 6.39 15.60 -8.36
C ALA A 40 6.13 14.13 -8.72
N LEU A 41 5.52 13.37 -7.80
CA LEU A 41 5.15 11.97 -8.03
C LEU A 41 3.91 11.86 -8.93
N ASP A 42 2.89 12.68 -8.69
CA ASP A 42 1.68 12.66 -9.50
C ASP A 42 1.99 12.94 -10.98
N ARG A 43 2.91 13.88 -11.26
CA ARG A 43 3.42 14.09 -12.64
C ARG A 43 4.10 12.87 -13.21
N GLY A 44 4.96 12.21 -12.43
CA GLY A 44 5.67 11.00 -12.86
C GLY A 44 4.77 9.77 -13.02
N LEU A 45 3.62 9.76 -12.33
CA LEU A 45 2.61 8.70 -12.35
C LEU A 45 1.46 8.98 -13.33
N ALA A 46 1.57 10.04 -14.13
CA ALA A 46 0.48 10.48 -15.02
C ALA A 46 -0.82 10.80 -14.26
N GLY A 47 -0.71 11.41 -13.07
CA GLY A 47 -1.83 11.87 -12.27
C GLY A 47 -2.01 11.15 -10.92
N GLY A 48 -1.41 10.01 -10.70
CA GLY A 48 -1.50 9.27 -9.44
C GLY A 48 -1.41 7.74 -9.58
N LEU A 49 -1.88 7.03 -8.58
CA LEU A 49 -1.97 5.57 -8.62
C LEU A 49 -3.13 5.14 -9.52
N PRO A 50 -2.92 4.21 -10.46
CA PRO A 50 -4.00 3.74 -11.33
C PRO A 50 -5.07 2.99 -10.53
N ARG A 51 -6.34 3.33 -10.76
CA ARG A 51 -7.49 2.63 -10.19
C ARG A 51 -7.70 1.30 -10.93
N GLY A 52 -8.28 0.34 -10.26
CA GLY A 52 -8.43 -1.02 -10.79
C GLY A 52 -7.13 -1.82 -10.83
N GLN A 53 -6.05 -1.32 -10.21
CA GLN A 53 -4.73 -1.93 -10.29
C GLN A 53 -4.04 -2.00 -8.93
N VAL A 54 -3.07 -2.92 -8.80
CA VAL A 54 -2.24 -3.09 -7.62
C VAL A 54 -0.90 -2.39 -7.84
N SER A 55 -0.63 -1.37 -7.06
CA SER A 55 0.64 -0.63 -7.03
C SER A 55 1.44 -0.99 -5.77
N GLU A 56 2.72 -0.67 -5.76
CA GLU A 56 3.57 -0.90 -4.59
C GLU A 56 4.46 0.30 -4.28
N VAL A 57 4.65 0.57 -2.99
CA VAL A 57 5.60 1.54 -2.46
C VAL A 57 6.60 0.78 -1.62
N VAL A 58 7.83 0.73 -2.07
CA VAL A 58 8.89 -0.07 -1.44
C VAL A 58 10.13 0.76 -1.15
N GLY A 59 10.98 0.25 -0.28
CA GLY A 59 12.23 0.91 0.06
C GLY A 59 12.77 0.49 1.43
N PRO A 60 13.99 0.89 1.79
CA PRO A 60 14.60 0.58 3.08
C PRO A 60 13.90 1.33 4.24
N ALA A 61 14.23 0.97 5.46
CA ALA A 61 13.76 1.69 6.64
C ALA A 61 14.09 3.18 6.55
N SER A 62 13.17 4.01 7.04
CA SER A 62 13.28 5.49 7.00
C SER A 62 13.42 6.10 5.61
N SER A 63 13.02 5.41 4.53
CA SER A 63 13.04 5.95 3.16
C SER A 63 11.92 6.95 2.88
N GLY A 64 10.94 7.09 3.78
CA GLY A 64 9.74 7.90 3.56
C GLY A 64 8.57 7.13 2.95
N ARG A 65 8.70 5.84 2.69
CA ARG A 65 7.65 5.01 2.08
C ARG A 65 6.32 5.04 2.85
N THR A 66 6.35 4.97 4.19
CA THR A 66 5.15 5.07 5.03
C THR A 66 4.51 6.46 4.91
N ALA A 67 5.32 7.51 4.97
CA ALA A 67 4.84 8.88 4.82
C ALA A 67 4.17 9.11 3.46
N LEU A 68 4.68 8.49 2.39
CA LEU A 68 4.09 8.56 1.06
C LEU A 68 2.71 7.87 1.01
N VAL A 69 2.59 6.67 1.56
CA VAL A 69 1.29 5.97 1.61
C VAL A 69 0.29 6.76 2.48
N TRP A 70 0.74 7.33 3.60
CA TRP A 70 -0.11 8.19 4.41
C TRP A 70 -0.53 9.48 3.69
N ALA A 71 0.34 10.07 2.87
CA ALA A 71 -0.02 11.20 2.02
C ALA A 71 -1.14 10.82 1.02
N ALA A 72 -1.03 9.64 0.39
CA ALA A 72 -2.07 9.13 -0.50
C ALA A 72 -3.41 8.92 0.23
N LEU A 73 -3.39 8.30 1.43
CA LEU A 73 -4.59 8.12 2.26
C LEU A 73 -5.18 9.47 2.69
N ALA A 74 -4.32 10.43 3.08
CA ALA A 74 -4.75 11.77 3.44
C ALA A 74 -5.38 12.50 2.25
N ALA A 75 -4.77 12.43 1.08
CA ALA A 75 -5.30 13.01 -0.15
C ALA A 75 -6.68 12.46 -0.50
N ALA A 76 -6.84 11.13 -0.49
CA ALA A 76 -8.09 10.46 -0.77
C ALA A 76 -9.19 10.84 0.25
N THR A 77 -8.87 10.78 1.55
CA THR A 77 -9.85 11.12 2.60
C THR A 77 -10.25 12.59 2.58
N ARG A 78 -9.35 13.52 2.23
CA ARG A 78 -9.69 14.95 2.03
C ARG A 78 -10.60 15.18 0.83
N ARG A 79 -10.49 14.38 -0.23
CA ARG A 79 -11.43 14.39 -1.36
C ARG A 79 -12.83 13.84 -1.00
N GLY A 80 -12.99 13.31 0.22
CA GLY A 80 -14.24 12.72 0.69
C GLY A 80 -14.35 11.22 0.43
N GLU A 81 -13.30 10.59 -0.06
CA GLU A 81 -13.27 9.16 -0.37
C GLU A 81 -13.14 8.32 0.90
N SER A 82 -13.72 7.11 0.90
CA SER A 82 -13.50 6.10 1.93
C SER A 82 -12.27 5.28 1.57
N VAL A 83 -11.37 5.11 2.53
CA VAL A 83 -10.13 4.37 2.34
C VAL A 83 -9.97 3.29 3.38
N ALA A 84 -9.10 2.30 3.13
CA ALA A 84 -8.77 1.28 4.11
C ALA A 84 -7.26 1.12 4.30
N LEU A 85 -6.87 0.82 5.54
CA LEU A 85 -5.52 0.41 5.89
C LEU A 85 -5.58 -0.97 6.57
N ILE A 86 -4.96 -1.96 5.94
CA ILE A 86 -4.74 -3.28 6.52
C ILE A 86 -3.38 -3.23 7.24
N ASP A 87 -3.41 -3.06 8.53
CA ASP A 87 -2.23 -2.90 9.40
C ASP A 87 -1.81 -4.25 9.95
N THR A 88 -0.93 -4.95 9.26
CA THR A 88 -0.60 -6.36 9.53
C THR A 88 -0.08 -6.60 10.95
N PHE A 89 0.72 -5.69 11.50
CA PHE A 89 1.35 -5.85 12.81
C PHE A 89 0.99 -4.79 13.84
N ASP A 90 -0.14 -4.08 13.63
CA ASP A 90 -0.64 -3.04 14.52
C ASP A 90 0.38 -1.90 14.76
N ARG A 91 0.85 -1.31 13.65
CA ARG A 91 1.86 -0.23 13.65
C ARG A 91 1.28 1.16 13.43
N PHE A 92 0.03 1.23 13.07
CA PHE A 92 -0.62 2.49 12.78
C PHE A 92 -0.82 3.32 14.06
N ASP A 93 -0.43 4.58 14.00
CA ASP A 93 -0.63 5.55 15.08
C ASP A 93 -1.66 6.61 14.64
N PRO A 94 -2.91 6.51 15.11
CA PRO A 94 -3.97 7.42 14.71
C PRO A 94 -3.69 8.91 14.98
N PRO A 95 -3.09 9.31 16.12
CA PRO A 95 -2.75 10.73 16.36
C PRO A 95 -1.79 11.27 15.31
N THR A 96 -0.70 10.56 15.01
CA THR A 96 0.25 10.96 13.97
C THR A 96 -0.40 10.97 12.59
N ALA A 97 -1.24 9.99 12.27
CA ALA A 97 -1.96 9.92 11.01
C ALA A 97 -2.92 11.12 10.81
N ALA A 98 -3.64 11.51 11.86
CA ALA A 98 -4.47 12.72 11.85
C ALA A 98 -3.64 13.97 11.63
N ALA A 99 -2.48 14.10 12.31
CA ALA A 99 -1.55 15.20 12.12
C ALA A 99 -0.98 15.25 10.68
N CYS A 100 -0.86 14.11 10.00
CA CYS A 100 -0.51 14.02 8.58
C CYS A 100 -1.66 14.36 7.63
N GLY A 101 -2.86 14.64 8.17
CA GLY A 101 -4.03 15.07 7.40
C GLY A 101 -4.95 13.94 6.94
N ILE A 102 -4.83 12.74 7.50
CA ILE A 102 -5.80 11.67 7.25
C ILE A 102 -7.09 12.00 8.02
N VAL A 103 -8.22 12.02 7.32
CA VAL A 103 -9.55 12.21 7.92
C VAL A 103 -10.00 10.86 8.49
N LEU A 104 -9.72 10.61 9.77
CA LEU A 104 -9.93 9.31 10.43
C LEU A 104 -11.35 8.74 10.29
N PRO A 105 -12.45 9.52 10.33
CA PRO A 105 -13.80 9.00 10.09
C PRO A 105 -14.02 8.37 8.70
N ARG A 106 -13.10 8.60 7.75
CA ARG A 106 -13.13 8.00 6.41
C ARG A 106 -12.13 6.86 6.23
N LEU A 107 -11.41 6.50 7.28
CA LEU A 107 -10.43 5.42 7.27
C LEU A 107 -11.00 4.17 7.95
N LEU A 108 -11.16 3.09 7.20
CA LEU A 108 -11.33 1.76 7.74
C LEU A 108 -9.95 1.21 8.16
N TRP A 109 -9.68 1.23 9.45
CA TRP A 109 -8.47 0.63 10.00
C TRP A 109 -8.72 -0.82 10.38
N VAL A 110 -8.16 -1.74 9.60
CA VAL A 110 -8.18 -3.18 9.90
C VAL A 110 -6.93 -3.53 10.69
N ARG A 111 -7.10 -3.64 12.01
CA ARG A 111 -6.02 -3.93 12.94
C ARG A 111 -5.59 -5.37 12.85
N GLY A 112 -4.32 -5.56 12.62
CA GLY A 112 -3.65 -6.85 12.74
C GLY A 112 -3.31 -7.18 14.19
N GLN A 113 -2.43 -8.14 14.37
CA GLN A 113 -1.99 -8.54 15.68
C GLN A 113 -0.68 -7.85 16.04
N ALA A 114 -0.63 -7.17 17.18
CA ALA A 114 0.58 -6.54 17.68
C ALA A 114 1.68 -7.61 17.90
N VAL A 115 2.74 -7.54 17.11
CA VAL A 115 3.88 -8.44 17.18
C VAL A 115 5.14 -7.60 17.29
N SER A 116 6.02 -7.87 18.24
CA SER A 116 7.29 -7.13 18.31
C SER A 116 8.16 -7.41 17.09
N LYS A 117 8.95 -6.42 16.67
CA LYS A 117 9.89 -6.58 15.54
C LYS A 117 10.88 -7.71 15.80
N THR A 118 11.31 -7.87 17.05
CA THR A 118 12.20 -8.96 17.46
C THR A 118 11.51 -10.32 17.29
N ALA A 119 10.24 -10.46 17.70
CA ALA A 119 9.50 -11.71 17.54
C ALA A 119 9.34 -12.09 16.06
N VAL A 120 9.12 -11.11 15.17
CA VAL A 120 9.08 -11.35 13.73
C VAL A 120 10.43 -11.78 13.20
N ALA A 121 11.52 -11.15 13.65
CA ALA A 121 12.88 -11.43 13.17
C ALA A 121 13.39 -12.81 13.60
N VAL A 122 12.98 -13.32 14.77
CA VAL A 122 13.44 -14.61 15.33
C VAL A 122 12.47 -15.75 15.07
N ASP A 123 11.39 -15.55 14.32
CA ASP A 123 10.46 -16.63 13.97
C ASP A 123 11.23 -17.74 13.20
N PRO A 124 11.25 -18.98 13.71
CA PRO A 124 12.03 -20.07 13.12
C PRO A 124 11.73 -20.32 11.63
N ALA A 125 10.53 -20.02 11.18
CA ALA A 125 10.16 -20.17 9.76
C ALA A 125 11.01 -19.32 8.80
N TRP A 126 11.65 -18.27 9.32
CA TRP A 126 12.41 -17.31 8.51
C TRP A 126 13.93 -17.48 8.63
N LEU A 127 14.39 -18.36 9.51
CA LEU A 127 15.81 -18.62 9.67
C LEU A 127 16.35 -19.42 8.47
N PRO A 128 17.52 -19.04 7.92
CA PRO A 128 18.15 -19.82 6.86
C PRO A 128 18.43 -21.26 7.32
N GLY A 129 18.05 -22.23 6.49
CA GLY A 129 18.30 -23.66 6.76
C GLY A 129 17.26 -24.35 7.64
N VAL A 130 16.33 -23.65 8.26
CA VAL A 130 15.23 -24.26 9.00
C VAL A 130 14.12 -24.63 8.01
N ARG A 131 13.87 -25.94 7.83
CA ARG A 131 12.68 -26.42 7.11
C ARG A 131 11.47 -26.14 7.99
N ALA A 132 10.45 -25.50 7.43
CA ALA A 132 9.14 -25.45 8.06
C ALA A 132 8.69 -26.90 8.31
N VAL A 133 8.59 -27.29 9.58
CA VAL A 133 7.99 -28.55 9.96
C VAL A 133 6.55 -28.51 9.47
N ASN A 134 6.10 -29.55 8.76
CA ASN A 134 4.72 -29.68 8.27
C ASN A 134 3.75 -29.65 9.48
N GLY A 135 3.31 -28.44 9.84
CA GLY A 135 2.37 -28.15 10.92
C GLY A 135 1.54 -26.93 10.57
N PRO A 136 0.49 -26.57 11.34
CA PRO A 136 -0.22 -25.32 11.15
C PRO A 136 0.80 -24.19 11.21
N GLY A 137 0.87 -23.37 10.14
CA GLY A 137 1.91 -22.38 9.88
C GLY A 137 2.27 -21.54 11.11
N THR A 138 3.48 -21.01 11.12
CA THR A 138 3.98 -20.20 12.25
C THR A 138 3.00 -19.09 12.62
N PHE A 139 3.17 -18.52 13.80
CA PHE A 139 2.34 -17.42 14.24
C PHE A 139 2.34 -16.25 13.22
N VAL A 140 3.52 -15.90 12.70
CA VAL A 140 3.68 -14.83 11.71
C VAL A 140 2.97 -15.16 10.39
N GLU A 141 3.07 -16.41 9.91
CA GLU A 141 2.34 -16.85 8.71
C GLU A 141 0.83 -16.69 8.87
N ARG A 142 0.28 -17.04 10.04
CA ARG A 142 -1.15 -16.86 10.33
C ARG A 142 -1.56 -15.38 10.35
N VAL A 143 -0.69 -14.50 10.86
CA VAL A 143 -0.94 -13.04 10.86
C VAL A 143 -0.97 -12.51 9.43
N ILE A 144 -0.01 -12.91 8.60
CA ILE A 144 0.05 -12.52 7.18
C ILE A 144 -1.17 -13.05 6.42
N ASP A 145 -1.52 -14.32 6.59
CA ASP A 145 -2.69 -14.93 5.95
C ASP A 145 -3.98 -14.19 6.32
N ARG A 146 -4.13 -13.82 7.59
CA ARG A 146 -5.27 -13.01 8.05
C ARG A 146 -5.31 -11.64 7.40
N ALA A 147 -4.15 -10.95 7.30
CA ALA A 147 -4.07 -9.64 6.65
C ALA A 147 -4.46 -9.73 5.16
N LEU A 148 -3.99 -10.76 4.45
CA LEU A 148 -4.33 -10.98 3.04
C LEU A 148 -5.82 -11.35 2.85
N LYS A 149 -6.40 -12.12 3.75
CA LYS A 149 -7.85 -12.40 3.76
C LYS A 149 -8.66 -11.13 3.98
N SER A 150 -8.23 -10.29 4.93
CA SER A 150 -8.87 -8.99 5.20
C SER A 150 -8.77 -8.07 3.98
N LEU A 151 -7.61 -7.98 3.35
CA LEU A 151 -7.43 -7.24 2.10
C LEU A 151 -8.43 -7.70 1.04
N ASN A 152 -8.52 -9.02 0.81
CA ASN A 152 -9.44 -9.57 -0.18
C ASN A 152 -10.91 -9.23 0.13
N LEU A 153 -11.33 -9.29 1.39
CA LEU A 153 -12.69 -8.92 1.80
C LEU A 153 -12.98 -7.44 1.57
N VAL A 154 -12.03 -6.57 1.93
CA VAL A 154 -12.17 -5.11 1.75
C VAL A 154 -12.26 -4.74 0.28
N VAL A 155 -11.40 -5.29 -0.58
CA VAL A 155 -11.45 -4.98 -2.01
C VAL A 155 -12.72 -5.53 -2.67
N GLN A 156 -13.19 -6.71 -2.27
CA GLN A 156 -14.45 -7.29 -2.79
C GLN A 156 -15.68 -6.49 -2.37
N SER A 157 -15.62 -5.75 -1.25
CA SER A 157 -16.74 -4.90 -0.82
C SER A 157 -17.00 -3.72 -1.75
N GLY A 158 -15.98 -3.26 -2.48
CA GLY A 158 -16.06 -2.11 -3.37
C GLY A 158 -16.33 -0.77 -2.69
N VAL A 159 -16.29 -0.71 -1.35
CA VAL A 159 -16.61 0.51 -0.57
C VAL A 159 -15.45 1.49 -0.54
N CYS A 160 -14.20 0.99 -0.56
CA CYS A 160 -13.01 1.80 -0.44
C CYS A 160 -12.39 2.05 -1.82
N THR A 161 -12.10 3.33 -2.12
CA THR A 161 -11.45 3.74 -3.37
C THR A 161 -9.93 3.62 -3.33
N LEU A 162 -9.34 3.63 -2.13
CA LEU A 162 -7.91 3.36 -1.91
C LEU A 162 -7.76 2.39 -0.74
N VAL A 163 -7.07 1.27 -0.98
CA VAL A 163 -6.81 0.25 0.04
C VAL A 163 -5.30 0.05 0.16
N ALA A 164 -4.75 0.33 1.33
CA ALA A 164 -3.34 0.11 1.65
C ALA A 164 -3.18 -1.15 2.51
N ILE A 165 -2.15 -1.95 2.22
CA ILE A 165 -1.72 -3.05 3.10
C ILE A 165 -0.28 -2.81 3.54
N ASP A 166 -0.05 -2.80 4.86
CA ASP A 166 1.27 -2.64 5.45
C ASP A 166 1.95 -4.00 5.68
N LEU A 167 2.98 -4.26 4.88
CA LEU A 167 3.84 -5.44 4.94
C LEU A 167 5.31 -5.07 5.24
N ILE A 168 5.57 -3.87 5.79
CA ILE A 168 6.93 -3.34 6.01
C ILE A 168 7.78 -4.30 6.86
N ASP A 169 7.21 -4.79 7.94
CA ASP A 169 7.90 -5.62 8.92
C ASP A 169 7.84 -7.12 8.55
N VAL A 170 7.20 -7.48 7.42
CA VAL A 170 7.17 -8.86 6.95
C VAL A 170 8.55 -9.24 6.38
N PRO A 171 9.17 -10.33 6.85
CA PRO A 171 10.43 -10.79 6.32
C PRO A 171 10.37 -11.07 4.82
N ALA A 172 11.42 -10.66 4.10
CA ALA A 172 11.47 -10.85 2.64
C ALA A 172 11.35 -12.33 2.22
N THR A 173 11.80 -13.25 3.06
CA THR A 173 11.65 -14.70 2.88
C THR A 173 10.19 -15.14 2.93
N ALA A 174 9.38 -14.52 3.80
CA ALA A 174 7.94 -14.75 3.89
C ALA A 174 7.22 -14.24 2.65
N LEU A 175 7.51 -13.00 2.26
CA LEU A 175 6.91 -12.40 1.07
C LEU A 175 7.20 -13.21 -0.20
N ARG A 176 8.41 -13.75 -0.34
CA ARG A 176 8.77 -14.62 -1.48
C ARG A 176 8.04 -15.95 -1.51
N ARG A 177 7.56 -16.45 -0.36
CA ARG A 177 6.77 -17.68 -0.26
C ARG A 177 5.30 -17.48 -0.62
N LEU A 178 4.83 -16.24 -0.63
CA LEU A 178 3.45 -15.95 -1.03
C LEU A 178 3.24 -16.37 -2.49
N PRO A 179 2.20 -17.15 -2.77
CA PRO A 179 1.90 -17.54 -4.15
C PRO A 179 1.60 -16.30 -5.00
N ALA A 180 2.16 -16.23 -6.20
CA ALA A 180 1.84 -15.14 -7.15
C ALA A 180 0.33 -15.01 -7.40
N ALA A 181 -0.41 -16.13 -7.35
CA ALA A 181 -1.86 -16.18 -7.46
C ALA A 181 -2.58 -15.31 -6.40
N THR A 182 -1.94 -15.01 -5.27
CA THR A 182 -2.50 -14.12 -4.24
C THR A 182 -2.72 -12.71 -4.81
N TRP A 183 -1.71 -12.16 -5.48
CA TRP A 183 -1.76 -10.82 -6.06
C TRP A 183 -2.64 -10.76 -7.29
N PHE A 184 -2.58 -11.79 -8.15
CA PHE A 184 -3.49 -11.90 -9.30
C PHE A 184 -4.97 -11.96 -8.90
N ARG A 185 -5.31 -12.63 -7.79
CA ARG A 185 -6.71 -12.63 -7.30
C ARG A 185 -7.16 -11.25 -6.85
N ILE A 186 -6.29 -10.50 -6.17
CA ILE A 186 -6.60 -9.13 -5.73
C ILE A 186 -6.74 -8.23 -6.95
N GLU A 187 -5.81 -8.29 -7.90
CA GLU A 187 -5.85 -7.54 -9.15
C GLU A 187 -7.16 -7.81 -9.92
N ARG A 188 -7.51 -9.08 -10.05
CA ARG A 188 -8.76 -9.47 -10.71
C ARG A 188 -10.02 -8.99 -9.97
N ALA A 189 -9.97 -8.92 -8.64
CA ALA A 189 -11.10 -8.45 -7.84
C ALA A 189 -11.37 -6.95 -8.00
N ILE A 190 -10.35 -6.16 -8.33
CA ILE A 190 -10.44 -4.71 -8.50
C ILE A 190 -10.43 -4.27 -9.97
N GLU A 191 -10.18 -5.17 -10.91
CA GLU A 191 -10.14 -4.88 -12.35
C GLU A 191 -11.45 -4.17 -12.79
N GLY A 192 -11.31 -2.99 -13.38
CA GLY A 192 -12.45 -2.18 -13.81
C GLY A 192 -13.25 -1.53 -12.69
N SER A 193 -12.76 -1.55 -11.44
CA SER A 193 -13.35 -0.86 -10.30
C SER A 193 -12.67 0.48 -10.03
N ASP A 194 -13.29 1.31 -9.17
CA ASP A 194 -12.72 2.58 -8.69
C ASP A 194 -11.69 2.39 -7.56
N THR A 195 -11.33 1.17 -7.22
CA THR A 195 -10.42 0.86 -6.14
C THR A 195 -8.98 0.81 -6.63
N ALA A 196 -8.09 1.62 -6.04
CA ALA A 196 -6.65 1.45 -6.15
C ALA A 196 -6.14 0.65 -4.94
N VAL A 197 -5.25 -0.32 -5.15
CA VAL A 197 -4.58 -1.03 -4.05
C VAL A 197 -3.11 -0.63 -4.02
N VAL A 198 -2.59 -0.33 -2.83
CA VAL A 198 -1.18 -0.03 -2.61
C VAL A 198 -0.57 -0.96 -1.58
N ILE A 199 0.49 -1.64 -1.97
CA ILE A 199 1.28 -2.50 -1.08
C ILE A 199 2.45 -1.69 -0.55
N LEU A 200 2.58 -1.64 0.77
CA LEU A 200 3.70 -1.01 1.46
C LEU A 200 4.64 -2.10 1.97
N ALA A 201 5.86 -2.17 1.44
CA ALA A 201 6.79 -3.25 1.77
C ALA A 201 8.26 -2.78 1.78
N ALA A 202 9.16 -3.64 2.25
CA ALA A 202 10.61 -3.38 2.22
C ALA A 202 11.21 -3.59 0.83
N GLN A 203 10.64 -4.51 0.05
CA GLN A 203 11.10 -4.93 -1.29
C GLN A 203 9.88 -5.18 -2.18
N PRO A 204 10.05 -5.17 -3.51
CA PRO A 204 8.97 -5.49 -4.44
C PRO A 204 8.35 -6.86 -4.18
N VAL A 205 7.03 -6.93 -4.17
CA VAL A 205 6.24 -8.12 -3.83
C VAL A 205 5.27 -8.48 -4.94
N ALA A 206 4.56 -7.48 -5.47
CA ALA A 206 3.58 -7.68 -6.52
C ALA A 206 4.25 -7.64 -7.89
N ARG A 207 4.01 -8.67 -8.70
CA ARG A 207 4.37 -8.69 -10.12
C ARG A 207 3.15 -8.25 -10.94
N SER A 208 2.62 -7.06 -10.64
CA SER A 208 1.50 -6.51 -11.38
C SER A 208 1.96 -6.03 -12.75
N THR A 209 1.14 -6.27 -13.77
CA THR A 209 1.41 -5.81 -15.14
C THR A 209 0.93 -4.39 -15.39
N GLY A 210 -0.06 -3.91 -14.63
CA GLY A 210 -0.71 -2.62 -14.81
C GLY A 210 -0.39 -1.57 -13.75
N GLY A 211 -0.10 -1.99 -12.53
CA GLY A 211 0.20 -1.09 -11.41
C GLY A 211 1.57 -0.42 -11.48
N ARG A 212 1.81 0.50 -10.57
CA ARG A 212 3.06 1.25 -10.47
C ARG A 212 3.91 0.73 -9.33
N SER A 213 5.22 0.67 -9.55
CA SER A 213 6.20 0.40 -8.48
C SER A 213 6.95 1.70 -8.17
N ILE A 214 6.86 2.15 -6.93
CA ILE A 214 7.53 3.35 -6.42
C ILE A 214 8.59 2.89 -5.43
N VAL A 215 9.86 3.00 -5.83
CA VAL A 215 11.00 2.62 -4.99
C VAL A 215 11.57 3.86 -4.33
N MET A 216 11.40 3.96 -3.02
CA MET A 216 11.86 5.07 -2.21
C MET A 216 13.33 4.91 -1.80
N GLY A 217 14.10 6.02 -1.86
CA GLY A 217 15.51 6.02 -1.47
C GLY A 217 16.44 5.33 -2.45
N SER A 218 16.01 5.18 -3.71
CA SER A 218 16.83 4.63 -4.79
C SER A 218 17.72 5.70 -5.38
N ASP A 219 18.94 5.85 -4.87
CA ASP A 219 19.99 6.48 -5.66
C ASP A 219 20.64 5.43 -6.54
N ALA A 220 20.77 5.73 -7.81
CA ALA A 220 21.46 4.90 -8.80
C ALA A 220 22.99 4.82 -8.57
N ARG A 221 23.45 4.86 -7.33
CA ARG A 221 24.86 4.78 -6.94
C ARG A 221 25.24 3.42 -6.37
N PRO A 222 26.45 2.93 -6.64
CA PRO A 222 26.89 1.60 -6.23
C PRO A 222 26.92 1.44 -4.70
N ALA A 223 26.77 0.21 -4.27
CA ALA A 223 26.48 -0.27 -2.90
C ALA A 223 27.35 0.28 -1.74
N PHE A 224 28.51 0.86 -2.01
CA PHE A 224 29.43 1.37 -0.98
C PHE A 224 29.07 2.77 -0.44
N ALA A 225 28.14 3.48 -1.06
CA ALA A 225 27.68 4.82 -0.63
C ALA A 225 26.33 4.81 0.09
N GLN A 226 25.83 3.64 0.48
CA GLN A 226 24.41 3.43 0.81
C GLN A 226 23.95 3.92 2.19
N ALA A 227 24.82 4.27 3.10
CA ALA A 227 24.40 4.67 4.45
C ALA A 227 23.84 6.10 4.53
N THR A 228 24.21 6.99 3.64
CA THR A 228 23.82 8.42 3.65
C THR A 228 23.43 9.00 2.28
N ALA A 229 23.67 8.28 1.20
CA ALA A 229 23.35 8.73 -0.16
C ALA A 229 21.84 8.61 -0.41
N GLY A 230 21.19 9.71 -0.78
CA GLY A 230 19.78 9.76 -1.14
C GLY A 230 18.84 10.37 -0.10
N LYS A 231 19.31 10.66 1.10
CA LYS A 231 18.53 11.36 2.12
C LYS A 231 19.20 12.66 2.50
N GLN A 232 18.62 13.77 2.10
CA GLN A 232 19.04 15.06 2.59
C GLN A 232 18.13 15.45 3.76
N VAL A 233 18.70 15.58 4.95
CA VAL A 233 18.00 16.03 6.15
C VAL A 233 17.74 17.52 6.02
N LEU A 234 16.49 17.92 6.13
CA LEU A 234 16.07 19.32 6.11
C LEU A 234 15.98 19.83 7.54
N TRP A 235 16.86 20.74 7.89
CA TRP A 235 16.89 21.37 9.21
C TRP A 235 16.15 22.70 9.21
N LYS A 236 15.44 23.00 10.32
CA LYS A 236 14.88 24.32 10.63
C LYS A 236 15.63 24.92 11.82
N GLY A 237 16.02 26.22 11.70
CA GLY A 237 16.70 26.99 12.74
C GLY A 237 18.14 27.34 12.38
N ASP A 238 18.58 28.53 12.83
CA ASP A 238 19.84 29.14 12.40
C ASP A 238 21.05 28.68 13.22
N HIS A 239 20.88 28.07 14.38
CA HIS A 239 21.94 27.61 15.27
C HIS A 239 21.90 26.13 15.56
N ASP A 240 23.06 25.47 15.66
CA ASP A 240 23.18 24.03 15.92
C ASP A 240 22.38 23.51 17.14
N ARG A 241 22.23 24.35 18.19
CA ARG A 241 21.46 24.00 19.39
C ARG A 241 19.94 24.21 19.25
N SER A 242 19.51 24.98 18.25
CA SER A 242 18.08 25.25 17.96
C SER A 242 17.58 24.56 16.72
N ARG A 243 18.46 23.84 16.00
CA ARG A 243 18.08 23.08 14.80
C ARG A 243 17.10 21.98 15.15
N ARG A 244 15.95 22.01 14.50
CA ARG A 244 14.95 20.94 14.56
C ARG A 244 14.86 20.24 13.23
N LEU A 245 14.68 18.94 13.26
CA LEU A 245 14.42 18.17 12.06
C LEU A 245 13.11 18.66 11.42
N GLY A 246 13.20 19.30 10.27
CA GLY A 246 12.05 19.87 9.55
C GLY A 246 11.48 18.94 8.48
N GLY A 247 12.26 17.97 8.05
CA GLY A 247 11.86 17.03 7.01
C GLY A 247 13.04 16.24 6.47
N VAL A 248 12.75 15.41 5.49
CA VAL A 248 13.74 14.61 4.77
C VAL A 248 13.47 14.73 3.27
N ARG A 249 14.50 14.98 2.48
CA ARG A 249 14.44 14.83 1.04
C ARG A 249 14.83 13.42 0.68
N ALA A 250 13.97 12.73 -0.03
CA ALA A 250 14.20 11.39 -0.53
C ALA A 250 14.08 11.38 -2.07
N THR A 251 14.70 10.40 -2.71
CA THR A 251 14.50 10.14 -4.13
C THR A 251 13.56 8.96 -4.30
N ALA A 252 12.60 9.08 -5.20
CA ALA A 252 11.73 8.00 -5.62
C ALA A 252 12.04 7.62 -7.06
N ALA A 253 12.18 6.33 -7.34
CA ALA A 253 12.20 5.80 -8.69
C ALA A 253 10.82 5.23 -9.02
N ILE A 254 10.21 5.72 -10.07
CA ILE A 254 8.90 5.28 -10.56
C ILE A 254 9.14 4.39 -11.78
N GLY A 255 8.61 3.18 -11.75
CA GLY A 255 8.66 2.25 -12.86
C GLY A 255 7.35 1.49 -13.04
N ALA A 256 7.13 0.94 -14.23
CA ALA A 256 6.22 -0.17 -14.39
C ALA A 256 6.86 -1.42 -13.76
N ALA A 257 6.07 -2.43 -13.41
CA ALA A 257 6.54 -3.64 -12.72
C ALA A 257 7.69 -4.39 -13.41
N ARG A 258 8.03 -4.02 -14.65
CA ARG A 258 9.22 -4.45 -15.40
C ARG A 258 10.13 -3.26 -15.63
N TRP A 259 11.22 -3.23 -14.95
CA TRP A 259 12.27 -2.22 -14.78
C TRP A 259 13.00 -1.74 -16.06
N SER A 260 12.34 -1.32 -17.08
CA SER A 260 13.00 -0.60 -18.19
C SER A 260 12.57 0.87 -18.18
N GLY A 261 13.46 1.74 -17.70
CA GLY A 261 13.27 3.20 -17.75
C GLY A 261 12.63 3.81 -16.50
N ALA A 262 13.17 3.53 -15.29
CA ALA A 262 12.69 4.18 -14.08
C ALA A 262 12.91 5.70 -14.12
N GLN A 263 11.86 6.47 -13.91
CA GLN A 263 11.94 7.90 -13.73
C GLN A 263 12.28 8.22 -12.27
N HIS A 264 13.33 9.00 -12.05
CA HIS A 264 13.74 9.45 -10.72
C HIS A 264 13.11 10.79 -10.38
N VAL A 265 12.49 10.86 -9.19
CA VAL A 265 11.76 12.04 -8.70
C VAL A 265 12.22 12.37 -7.28
N GLY A 266 12.57 13.63 -7.03
CA GLY A 266 12.84 14.13 -5.69
C GLY A 266 11.53 14.32 -4.90
N VAL A 267 11.48 13.83 -3.66
CA VAL A 267 10.32 13.93 -2.77
C VAL A 267 10.75 14.55 -1.45
N ASP A 268 10.17 15.68 -1.10
CA ASP A 268 10.40 16.33 0.19
C ASP A 268 9.27 15.95 1.16
N THR A 269 9.64 15.30 2.27
CA THR A 269 8.73 15.11 3.39
C THR A 269 8.93 16.23 4.41
N ARG A 270 7.86 16.75 4.99
CA ARG A 270 7.91 17.73 6.07
C ARG A 270 7.32 17.12 7.33
N PHE A 271 7.98 17.30 8.45
CA PHE A 271 7.37 16.98 9.75
C PHE A 271 6.36 18.06 10.09
N VAL A 272 5.12 17.66 10.28
CA VAL A 272 4.07 18.50 10.85
C VAL A 272 4.20 18.36 12.37
N HIS A 273 4.67 19.40 13.04
CA HIS A 273 4.58 19.44 14.49
C HIS A 273 3.13 19.73 14.85
N ALA A 274 2.49 18.84 15.59
CA ALA A 274 1.27 19.18 16.29
C ALA A 274 1.62 20.32 17.28
N VAL A 275 0.90 21.44 17.17
CA VAL A 275 0.99 22.58 18.08
C VAL A 275 0.26 22.20 19.36
#